data_419a96ff12cea3c7167563a87bc40fb1
#
_entry.id   419a96ff12cea3c7167563a87bc40fb1
#
_cell.length_a   1.000
_cell.length_b   1.000
_cell.length_c   1.000
_cell.angle_alpha   90.00
_cell.angle_beta   90.00
_cell.angle_gamma   90.00
#
_symmetry.space_group_name_H-M   'P 1'
#
loop_
_entity.id
_entity.type
_entity.pdbx_description
1 polymer ?
#
loop_
_entity_poly.entity_id
_entity_poly.type
_entity_poly.pdbx_seq_one_letter_code
_entity_poly.pdbx_strand_id
1 'polypeptide(L)'
;MAPPDAPRVLSRTPKATGTARTPSPTAGRAGLPDHHQANQERAMGPRTSSDEQTDGTADGRAPGRRTAWRVASAALLAVALTGGAVAFGAARDGGRVAPVTASAAMDPGAPAGADPDAAVAALQTHLKAQPKDHDGWATLGLTYVEQARTKGDPARYPQAQAALRRSLALAPGNDRAVAGQAALAAARHDFTGALSHADRVLRHNPYAEDALCSRIDALVELGRYAEAARAADTADARKPGIPVFTRYAYVHELRGDVTTARRVLQRALTGATSPGDIAYVATQLGQLAWNQGDYKTALTQYARALAADDTYLPALEGRARAQAASGQRAAAVKGLEAVVARAPLPTSLVALGELYEARGGAGDREKARRQYTLVQAWIALARANGVDADLDTALAAADHGDKGAALRAARAEWARRHTVHTADALAWALHVNGHDTEALAHAREATATGYRNASFLYHRGVVELATGHAKEGRASLTAALQLNPGFSPLGAAEARKALEAAK
;
A
#
# COMPACT_ATOMS: atom_id res chain seq x y z
N MET A 1 -55.33 -25.76 2.87
CA MET A 1 -54.74 -26.16 4.16
C MET A 1 -53.92 -24.97 4.64
N ALA A 2 -54.41 -24.30 5.68
CA ALA A 2 -53.81 -23.08 6.24
C ALA A 2 -52.68 -23.40 7.23
N PRO A 3 -51.70 -22.48 7.45
CA PRO A 3 -50.62 -22.67 8.40
C PRO A 3 -51.08 -22.27 9.82
N PRO A 4 -50.47 -22.81 10.89
CA PRO A 4 -50.79 -22.47 12.26
C PRO A 4 -49.94 -21.33 12.84
N ASP A 5 -50.59 -20.62 13.72
CA ASP A 5 -50.30 -19.51 14.61
C ASP A 5 -48.90 -19.32 15.23
N ALA A 6 -48.57 -18.01 15.35
CA ALA A 6 -47.50 -17.48 16.16
C ALA A 6 -47.96 -17.17 17.61
N PRO A 7 -47.14 -17.30 18.64
CA PRO A 7 -47.46 -16.79 19.96
C PRO A 7 -46.96 -15.36 20.19
N ARG A 8 -47.84 -14.54 20.70
CA ARG A 8 -47.63 -13.19 21.25
C ARG A 8 -46.78 -13.26 22.53
N VAL A 9 -45.81 -12.38 22.66
CA VAL A 9 -45.15 -12.11 23.93
C VAL A 9 -45.41 -10.66 24.33
N LEU A 10 -45.86 -10.56 25.57
CA LEU A 10 -46.31 -9.37 26.28
C LEU A 10 -45.16 -8.41 26.64
N SER A 11 -45.42 -7.13 26.47
CA SER A 11 -44.70 -5.98 27.01
C SER A 11 -44.69 -5.93 28.52
N ARG A 12 -43.55 -5.65 29.13
CA ARG A 12 -43.45 -5.05 30.47
C ARG A 12 -42.32 -4.06 30.53
N THR A 13 -42.67 -2.79 30.59
CA THR A 13 -41.86 -1.67 31.12
C THR A 13 -41.88 -1.69 32.66
N PRO A 14 -40.84 -1.22 33.31
CA PRO A 14 -41.01 -0.47 34.54
C PRO A 14 -40.47 0.97 34.47
N LYS A 15 -41.23 1.78 35.19
CA LYS A 15 -41.12 3.20 35.41
C LYS A 15 -39.87 3.64 36.24
N ALA A 16 -39.49 4.90 35.98
CA ALA A 16 -38.53 5.70 36.67
C ALA A 16 -38.99 6.16 38.06
N THR A 17 -38.06 6.35 38.97
CA THR A 17 -37.95 7.38 40.06
C THR A 17 -36.49 7.28 40.55
N GLY A 18 -35.74 8.30 40.85
CA GLY A 18 -35.93 9.69 41.08
C GLY A 18 -34.63 10.27 41.66
N THR A 19 -34.42 11.53 41.39
CA THR A 19 -33.74 12.60 42.17
C THR A 19 -32.24 12.52 42.47
N ALA A 20 -31.43 13.32 41.80
CA ALA A 20 -30.81 14.59 42.19
C ALA A 20 -29.80 14.57 43.34
N ARG A 21 -28.55 14.99 43.01
CA ARG A 21 -27.86 16.12 43.65
C ARG A 21 -26.43 16.31 43.11
N THR A 22 -26.21 17.44 42.48
CA THR A 22 -24.91 18.12 42.38
C THR A 22 -24.47 18.66 43.74
N PRO A 23 -23.17 18.84 43.94
CA PRO A 23 -22.66 20.22 43.97
C PRO A 23 -21.24 20.40 43.38
N SER A 24 -21.07 21.50 42.69
CA SER A 24 -19.83 22.31 42.64
C SER A 24 -20.01 23.45 43.66
N PRO A 25 -19.03 24.31 43.91
CA PRO A 25 -17.60 24.42 43.57
C PRO A 25 -16.71 24.82 44.74
N THR A 26 -15.39 24.89 44.58
CA THR A 26 -14.61 26.00 45.18
C THR A 26 -13.21 26.13 44.57
N ALA A 27 -12.85 27.37 44.36
CA ALA A 27 -11.62 27.89 43.83
C ALA A 27 -10.49 27.89 44.89
N GLY A 28 -9.26 27.81 44.41
CA GLY A 28 -8.05 28.02 45.19
C GLY A 28 -6.90 28.47 44.30
N ARG A 29 -6.67 29.77 44.30
CA ARG A 29 -5.57 30.53 43.69
C ARG A 29 -4.35 30.50 44.62
N ALA A 30 -3.14 30.38 44.05
CA ALA A 30 -1.85 30.95 44.46
C ALA A 30 -0.74 30.12 43.78
N GLY A 31 0.31 30.59 43.17
CA GLY A 31 0.97 31.87 43.13
C GLY A 31 2.33 31.54 42.51
N LEU A 32 2.73 32.32 41.54
CA LEU A 32 4.11 32.37 40.98
C LEU A 32 5.07 32.92 42.06
N PRO A 33 6.38 32.69 41.90
CA PRO A 33 7.17 33.84 41.53
C PRO A 33 8.22 33.63 40.43
N ASP A 34 8.41 34.73 39.70
CA ASP A 34 9.53 35.07 38.80
C ASP A 34 10.87 35.13 39.53
N HIS A 35 11.92 34.89 38.78
CA HIS A 35 13.20 35.61 38.79
C HIS A 35 13.94 35.27 37.51
N HIS A 36 14.04 36.08 36.56
CA HIS A 36 14.85 37.29 36.25
C HIS A 36 16.35 37.07 36.23
N GLN A 37 16.88 37.43 35.06
CA GLN A 37 18.19 38.10 34.73
C GLN A 37 19.44 37.21 34.62
N ALA A 38 20.28 37.36 33.72
CA ALA A 38 20.65 38.28 32.60
C ALA A 38 22.17 38.18 32.39
N ASN A 39 22.58 38.52 31.19
CA ASN A 39 23.90 39.06 30.81
C ASN A 39 25.08 38.08 30.67
N GLN A 40 25.93 38.16 29.75
CA GLN A 40 26.48 39.14 28.78
C GLN A 40 27.58 38.45 27.98
N GLU A 41 27.58 38.71 26.71
CA GLU A 41 28.64 39.13 25.81
C GLU A 41 30.11 38.92 26.22
N ARG A 42 30.89 38.38 25.31
CA ARG A 42 32.05 39.09 24.75
C ARG A 42 32.64 38.41 23.52
N ALA A 43 32.74 39.25 22.52
CA ALA A 43 33.47 39.06 21.29
C ALA A 43 34.99 39.03 21.52
N MET A 44 35.73 38.41 20.59
CA MET A 44 36.92 38.99 19.88
C MET A 44 37.61 37.97 18.98
N GLY A 45 37.69 38.25 17.70
CA GLY A 45 38.74 37.73 16.84
C GLY A 45 39.92 38.70 16.84
N PRO A 46 40.76 38.77 15.81
CA PRO A 46 41.37 37.78 14.92
C PRO A 46 42.92 37.87 14.94
N ARG A 47 43.68 37.07 14.15
CA ARG A 47 44.98 37.38 13.52
C ARG A 47 45.64 36.09 12.99
N THR A 48 45.79 35.95 11.70
CA THR A 48 46.76 36.38 10.70
C THR A 48 48.08 35.60 10.69
N SER A 49 48.39 35.18 9.45
CA SER A 49 49.65 35.03 8.74
C SER A 49 50.49 33.79 9.04
N SER A 50 51.22 33.19 8.13
CA SER A 50 51.70 33.52 6.77
C SER A 50 52.32 32.28 6.14
N ASP A 51 52.21 32.24 4.84
CA ASP A 51 53.20 31.84 3.83
C ASP A 51 54.22 30.73 4.09
N GLU A 52 54.25 29.73 3.21
CA GLU A 52 55.42 29.57 2.35
C GLU A 52 55.13 28.69 1.13
N GLN A 53 55.51 29.23 -0.02
CA GLN A 53 55.54 28.63 -1.34
C GLN A 53 56.68 27.62 -1.48
N THR A 54 56.51 26.60 -2.31
CA THR A 54 57.47 26.19 -3.33
C THR A 54 56.80 25.32 -4.39
N ASP A 55 56.78 25.75 -5.48
CA ASP A 55 57.05 25.58 -6.90
C ASP A 55 57.37 24.13 -7.35
N GLY A 56 56.80 23.72 -8.51
CA GLY A 56 57.22 22.51 -9.22
C GLY A 56 56.30 22.05 -10.35
N THR A 57 56.19 22.86 -11.43
CA THR A 57 56.06 22.51 -12.88
C THR A 57 55.20 21.30 -13.34
N ALA A 58 54.15 21.65 -14.07
CA ALA A 58 53.73 21.31 -15.44
C ALA A 58 53.74 19.83 -15.93
N ASP A 59 52.64 19.29 -16.37
CA ASP A 59 52.26 19.17 -17.77
C ASP A 59 50.88 18.51 -17.96
N GLY A 60 50.05 19.06 -18.71
CA GLY A 60 49.30 18.75 -19.88
C GLY A 60 48.08 17.79 -19.79
N ARG A 61 46.91 18.38 -20.12
CA ARG A 61 45.72 17.86 -20.82
C ARG A 61 44.44 17.60 -20.01
N ALA A 62 43.56 18.58 -20.14
CA ALA A 62 42.08 18.44 -19.95
C ALA A 62 41.45 17.63 -21.12
N PRO A 63 40.13 17.29 -21.08
CA PRO A 63 39.10 17.61 -20.08
C PRO A 63 38.37 16.38 -19.57
N GLY A 64 38.24 16.25 -18.27
CA GLY A 64 37.35 15.30 -17.64
C GLY A 64 35.89 15.76 -17.69
N ARG A 65 35.09 15.06 -18.43
CA ARG A 65 33.62 15.16 -18.43
C ARG A 65 33.09 15.08 -17.00
N ARG A 66 32.50 16.15 -16.54
CA ARG A 66 31.64 16.14 -15.34
C ARG A 66 30.47 15.19 -15.61
N THR A 67 30.57 13.97 -15.14
CA THR A 67 29.48 13.06 -15.05
C THR A 67 28.55 13.57 -13.95
N ALA A 68 27.54 14.31 -14.35
CA ALA A 68 26.44 14.66 -13.47
C ALA A 68 25.82 13.35 -13.00
N TRP A 69 25.94 13.05 -11.73
CA TRP A 69 25.16 12.02 -11.07
C TRP A 69 23.69 12.43 -11.15
N ARG A 70 23.00 11.92 -12.16
CA ARG A 70 21.55 11.86 -12.15
C ARG A 70 21.20 10.70 -11.22
N VAL A 71 20.96 11.01 -9.97
CA VAL A 71 20.24 10.12 -9.07
C VAL A 71 18.83 10.04 -9.62
N ALA A 72 18.55 8.99 -10.38
CA ALA A 72 17.21 8.64 -10.75
C ALA A 72 16.48 8.19 -9.47
N SER A 73 15.68 9.07 -8.91
CA SER A 73 14.80 8.78 -7.79
C SER A 73 13.69 7.89 -8.30
N ALA A 74 13.84 6.59 -8.10
CA ALA A 74 12.77 5.64 -8.31
C ALA A 74 12.24 5.24 -6.93
N ALA A 75 11.06 5.67 -6.63
CA ALA A 75 10.37 5.36 -5.40
C ALA A 75 9.02 4.75 -5.71
N LEU A 76 8.66 3.70 -5.02
CA LEU A 76 7.43 2.98 -5.27
C LEU A 76 6.75 2.40 -4.07
N LEU A 77 5.45 2.43 -4.18
CA LEU A 77 4.38 1.96 -3.34
C LEU A 77 4.40 0.45 -3.10
N ALA A 78 4.40 0.03 -1.86
CA ALA A 78 3.58 -1.08 -1.45
C ALA A 78 2.28 -0.51 -0.86
N VAL A 79 1.36 -0.13 -1.72
CA VAL A 79 -0.01 -0.37 -1.33
C VAL A 79 -0.12 -1.87 -1.36
N ALA A 80 -0.01 -2.50 -0.21
CA ALA A 80 -0.42 -3.87 -0.05
C ALA A 80 -1.71 -4.00 -0.83
N LEU A 81 -1.74 -4.80 -1.84
CA LEU A 81 -2.84 -5.41 -2.60
C LEU A 81 -4.27 -4.87 -2.45
N THR A 82 -4.48 -3.77 -1.76
CA THR A 82 -5.72 -3.04 -1.52
C THR A 82 -5.78 -1.72 -2.25
N GLY A 83 -4.70 -1.35 -2.94
CA GLY A 83 -4.76 -0.18 -3.79
C GLY A 83 -5.75 -0.42 -4.90
N GLY A 84 -6.95 0.15 -4.77
CA GLY A 84 -7.87 0.27 -5.85
C GLY A 84 -7.15 0.90 -7.02
N ALA A 85 -6.72 0.06 -7.96
CA ALA A 85 -6.38 0.55 -9.26
C ALA A 85 -7.64 1.21 -9.79
N VAL A 86 -7.65 2.52 -9.90
CA VAL A 86 -8.48 3.16 -10.88
C VAL A 86 -7.96 2.61 -12.19
N ALA A 87 -8.67 1.58 -12.72
CA ALA A 87 -8.31 0.94 -13.96
C ALA A 87 -8.61 1.91 -15.10
N PHE A 88 -7.58 2.63 -15.49
CA PHE A 88 -7.58 3.21 -16.82
C PHE A 88 -7.02 2.13 -17.75
N GLY A 89 -7.88 1.46 -18.52
CA GLY A 89 -7.51 0.45 -19.51
C GLY A 89 -6.65 1.03 -20.63
N ALA A 90 -5.54 0.37 -20.95
CA ALA A 90 -4.64 0.77 -22.02
C ALA A 90 -4.91 -0.05 -23.28
N ALA A 91 -5.47 0.58 -24.31
CA ALA A 91 -5.38 0.04 -25.65
C ALA A 91 -4.06 0.50 -26.28
N ARG A 92 -3.18 -0.44 -26.62
CA ARG A 92 -2.07 -0.22 -27.55
C ARG A 92 -2.42 -0.88 -28.88
N ASP A 93 -2.92 -0.08 -29.82
CA ASP A 93 -2.74 -0.37 -31.22
C ASP A 93 -1.34 0.10 -31.63
N GLY A 94 -0.59 -0.76 -32.30
CA GLY A 94 0.75 -0.48 -32.83
C GLY A 94 0.72 0.52 -34.00
N GLY A 95 0.27 1.73 -33.73
CA GLY A 95 0.22 2.86 -34.63
C GLY A 95 0.72 4.10 -33.91
N ARG A 96 1.45 4.95 -34.61
CA ARG A 96 2.00 6.25 -34.20
C ARG A 96 1.25 6.86 -33.05
N VAL A 97 1.95 7.07 -31.91
CA VAL A 97 1.40 7.77 -30.74
C VAL A 97 0.89 9.15 -31.20
N ALA A 98 -0.42 9.26 -31.30
CA ALA A 98 -1.03 10.58 -31.51
C ALA A 98 -0.74 11.45 -30.29
N PRO A 99 -0.44 12.74 -30.46
CA PRO A 99 -0.22 13.62 -29.33
C PRO A 99 -1.47 13.64 -28.46
N VAL A 100 -1.32 13.32 -27.17
CA VAL A 100 -2.40 13.41 -26.19
C VAL A 100 -2.80 14.89 -26.10
N THR A 101 -4.02 15.21 -26.54
CA THR A 101 -4.56 16.57 -26.38
C THR A 101 -5.04 16.77 -24.95
N ALA A 102 -5.06 18.01 -24.48
CA ALA A 102 -5.61 18.33 -23.15
C ALA A 102 -7.07 17.85 -23.00
N SER A 103 -7.85 17.90 -24.10
CA SER A 103 -9.23 17.41 -24.15
C SER A 103 -9.31 15.89 -23.90
N ALA A 104 -8.41 15.11 -24.51
CA ALA A 104 -8.36 13.66 -24.29
C ALA A 104 -7.90 13.31 -22.86
N ALA A 105 -7.00 14.09 -22.27
CA ALA A 105 -6.57 13.94 -20.89
C ALA A 105 -7.66 14.32 -19.87
N MET A 106 -8.64 15.13 -20.30
CA MET A 106 -9.78 15.56 -19.47
C MET A 106 -11.01 14.64 -19.59
N ASP A 107 -11.02 13.74 -20.57
CA ASP A 107 -12.11 12.79 -20.75
C ASP A 107 -12.02 11.69 -19.68
N PRO A 108 -13.07 11.50 -18.84
CA PRO A 108 -13.13 10.40 -17.87
C PRO A 108 -13.09 9.01 -18.53
N GLY A 109 -13.43 8.94 -19.82
CA GLY A 109 -13.36 7.74 -20.66
C GLY A 109 -12.08 7.65 -21.48
N ALA A 110 -11.10 8.55 -21.29
CA ALA A 110 -9.84 8.46 -22.00
C ALA A 110 -9.18 7.09 -21.73
N PRO A 111 -8.69 6.41 -22.80
CA PRO A 111 -8.15 5.06 -22.63
C PRO A 111 -7.02 5.11 -21.61
N ALA A 112 -7.14 4.29 -20.62
CA ALA A 112 -6.10 3.99 -19.68
C ALA A 112 -4.94 3.36 -20.46
N GLY A 113 -3.88 4.12 -20.62
CA GLY A 113 -2.71 3.81 -21.44
C GLY A 113 -2.05 5.05 -21.98
N ALA A 114 -2.63 6.22 -21.75
CA ALA A 114 -1.91 7.46 -21.96
C ALA A 114 -0.70 7.48 -21.01
N ASP A 115 0.48 7.69 -21.56
CA ASP A 115 1.68 7.94 -20.76
C ASP A 115 1.36 9.06 -19.75
N PRO A 116 1.43 8.81 -18.42
CA PRO A 116 1.10 9.81 -17.41
C PRO A 116 1.91 11.10 -17.56
N ASP A 117 3.14 11.01 -18.09
CA ASP A 117 3.98 12.19 -18.35
C ASP A 117 3.41 13.05 -19.47
N ALA A 118 2.94 12.43 -20.55
CA ALA A 118 2.32 13.15 -21.66
C ALA A 118 1.00 13.80 -21.21
N ALA A 119 0.20 13.10 -20.40
CA ALA A 119 -1.04 13.64 -19.84
C ALA A 119 -0.78 14.84 -18.91
N VAL A 120 0.21 14.76 -18.03
CA VAL A 120 0.62 15.89 -17.18
C VAL A 120 1.06 17.07 -18.02
N ALA A 121 1.91 16.87 -19.04
CA ALA A 121 2.39 17.94 -19.91
C ALA A 121 1.26 18.62 -20.69
N ALA A 122 0.32 17.86 -21.22
CA ALA A 122 -0.87 18.36 -21.92
C ALA A 122 -1.76 19.20 -21.00
N LEU A 123 -2.06 18.69 -19.79
CA LEU A 123 -2.86 19.40 -18.80
C LEU A 123 -2.18 20.69 -18.32
N GLN A 124 -0.88 20.67 -18.08
CA GLN A 124 -0.10 21.86 -17.71
C GLN A 124 -0.16 22.94 -18.82
N THR A 125 -0.07 22.52 -20.09
CA THR A 125 -0.18 23.43 -21.23
C THR A 125 -1.57 24.02 -21.34
N HIS A 126 -2.61 23.19 -21.20
CA HIS A 126 -4.00 23.63 -21.19
C HIS A 126 -4.27 24.65 -20.06
N LEU A 127 -3.82 24.35 -18.84
CA LEU A 127 -4.06 25.21 -17.67
C LEU A 127 -3.25 26.52 -17.66
N LYS A 128 -2.16 26.60 -18.45
CA LYS A 128 -1.49 27.89 -18.73
C LYS A 128 -2.40 28.80 -19.57
N ALA A 129 -3.11 28.23 -20.55
CA ALA A 129 -4.04 28.97 -21.39
C ALA A 129 -5.39 29.22 -20.69
N GLN A 130 -5.84 28.28 -19.85
CA GLN A 130 -7.12 28.32 -19.13
C GLN A 130 -6.95 28.17 -17.61
N PRO A 131 -6.36 29.16 -16.90
CA PRO A 131 -6.02 29.05 -15.48
C PRO A 131 -7.22 29.01 -14.52
N LYS A 132 -8.44 29.26 -15.03
CA LYS A 132 -9.70 29.20 -14.27
C LYS A 132 -10.48 27.88 -14.47
N ASP A 133 -9.96 26.96 -15.28
CA ASP A 133 -10.58 25.63 -15.46
C ASP A 133 -10.38 24.79 -14.22
N HIS A 134 -11.40 24.78 -13.35
CA HIS A 134 -11.37 24.01 -12.10
C HIS A 134 -11.33 22.49 -12.32
N ASP A 135 -11.98 21.98 -13.37
CA ASP A 135 -11.98 20.53 -13.67
C ASP A 135 -10.65 20.08 -14.25
N GLY A 136 -10.01 20.90 -15.06
CA GLY A 136 -8.63 20.68 -15.51
C GLY A 136 -7.65 20.61 -14.35
N TRP A 137 -7.77 21.47 -13.34
CA TRP A 137 -6.95 21.40 -12.12
C TRP A 137 -7.22 20.14 -11.31
N ALA A 138 -8.49 19.70 -11.17
CA ALA A 138 -8.83 18.45 -10.49
C ALA A 138 -8.22 17.24 -11.22
N THR A 139 -8.35 17.22 -12.55
CA THR A 139 -7.77 16.17 -13.40
C THR A 139 -6.25 16.13 -13.30
N LEU A 140 -5.57 17.28 -13.34
CA LEU A 140 -4.12 17.34 -13.14
C LEU A 140 -3.70 16.77 -11.77
N GLY A 141 -4.46 17.09 -10.71
CA GLY A 141 -4.20 16.54 -9.38
C GLY A 141 -4.32 15.01 -9.33
N LEU A 142 -5.38 14.46 -9.91
CA LEU A 142 -5.56 13.01 -10.03
C LEU A 142 -4.47 12.35 -10.89
N THR A 143 -4.08 12.99 -12.00
CA THR A 143 -2.99 12.49 -12.87
C THR A 143 -1.66 12.46 -12.14
N TYR A 144 -1.36 13.43 -11.27
CA TYR A 144 -0.15 13.38 -10.42
C TYR A 144 -0.21 12.23 -9.39
N VAL A 145 -1.38 11.95 -8.79
CA VAL A 145 -1.54 10.79 -7.88
C VAL A 145 -1.26 9.49 -8.64
N GLU A 146 -1.81 9.36 -9.84
CA GLU A 146 -1.61 8.17 -10.69
C GLU A 146 -0.15 8.04 -11.17
N GLN A 147 0.47 9.15 -11.55
CA GLN A 147 1.90 9.18 -11.92
C GLN A 147 2.79 8.75 -10.74
N ALA A 148 2.51 9.24 -9.52
CA ALA A 148 3.19 8.81 -8.31
C ALA A 148 3.07 7.31 -8.12
N ARG A 149 1.85 6.78 -8.27
CA ARG A 149 1.53 5.36 -8.09
C ARG A 149 2.21 4.46 -9.12
N THR A 150 2.17 4.81 -10.39
CA THR A 150 2.70 3.98 -11.49
C THR A 150 4.22 4.04 -11.61
N LYS A 151 4.83 5.18 -11.26
CA LYS A 151 6.29 5.38 -11.28
C LYS A 151 6.93 5.23 -9.90
N GLY A 152 6.10 5.20 -8.84
CA GLY A 152 6.56 5.16 -7.48
C GLY A 152 7.34 6.39 -7.04
N ASP A 153 6.91 7.53 -7.50
CA ASP A 153 7.54 8.81 -7.19
C ASP A 153 6.66 9.64 -6.22
N PRO A 154 6.82 9.48 -4.90
CA PRO A 154 6.02 10.21 -3.92
C PRO A 154 6.28 11.74 -3.96
N ALA A 155 7.31 12.22 -4.66
CA ALA A 155 7.54 13.64 -4.87
C ALA A 155 6.43 14.31 -5.70
N ARG A 156 5.55 13.54 -6.33
CA ARG A 156 4.35 14.04 -7.03
C ARG A 156 3.19 14.41 -6.11
N TYR A 157 3.13 13.89 -4.90
CA TYR A 157 2.02 14.16 -3.98
C TYR A 157 1.86 15.64 -3.58
N PRO A 158 2.93 16.41 -3.31
CA PRO A 158 2.81 17.86 -3.12
C PRO A 158 2.22 18.59 -4.34
N GLN A 159 2.58 18.16 -5.56
CA GLN A 159 2.04 18.72 -6.81
C GLN A 159 0.56 18.38 -6.98
N ALA A 160 0.17 17.13 -6.70
CA ALA A 160 -1.23 16.72 -6.67
C ALA A 160 -2.05 17.58 -5.69
N GLN A 161 -1.56 17.75 -4.48
CA GLN A 161 -2.20 18.57 -3.45
C GLN A 161 -2.37 20.03 -3.88
N ALA A 162 -1.37 20.61 -4.53
CA ALA A 162 -1.43 21.99 -5.02
C ALA A 162 -2.50 22.14 -6.12
N ALA A 163 -2.56 21.21 -7.09
CA ALA A 163 -3.55 21.21 -8.16
C ALA A 163 -4.97 21.04 -7.61
N LEU A 164 -5.21 20.08 -6.72
CA LEU A 164 -6.52 19.86 -6.10
C LEU A 164 -6.98 21.05 -5.27
N ARG A 165 -6.09 21.68 -4.49
CA ARG A 165 -6.40 22.92 -3.76
C ARG A 165 -6.75 24.06 -4.71
N ARG A 166 -6.04 24.19 -5.85
CA ARG A 166 -6.37 25.20 -6.85
C ARG A 166 -7.75 25.00 -7.43
N SER A 167 -8.12 23.76 -7.77
CA SER A 167 -9.47 23.42 -8.21
C SER A 167 -10.53 23.86 -7.21
N LEU A 168 -10.38 23.50 -5.94
CA LEU A 168 -11.33 23.83 -4.87
C LEU A 168 -11.37 25.32 -4.52
N ALA A 169 -10.27 26.04 -4.72
CA ALA A 169 -10.27 27.51 -4.60
C ALA A 169 -11.08 28.19 -5.69
N LEU A 170 -11.17 27.59 -6.88
CA LEU A 170 -11.99 28.08 -8.00
C LEU A 170 -13.45 27.63 -7.89
N ALA A 171 -13.68 26.40 -7.45
CA ALA A 171 -14.99 25.78 -7.30
C ALA A 171 -15.03 24.92 -6.02
N PRO A 172 -15.44 25.50 -4.86
CA PRO A 172 -15.44 24.78 -3.57
C PRO A 172 -16.30 23.51 -3.52
N GLY A 173 -17.29 23.40 -4.41
CA GLY A 173 -18.17 22.24 -4.56
C GLY A 173 -17.73 21.24 -5.63
N ASN A 174 -16.51 21.32 -6.16
CA ASN A 174 -16.05 20.38 -7.18
C ASN A 174 -15.84 18.97 -6.61
N ASP A 175 -16.84 18.09 -6.81
CA ASP A 175 -16.80 16.70 -6.34
C ASP A 175 -15.60 15.91 -6.91
N ARG A 176 -15.18 16.21 -8.16
CA ARG A 176 -13.99 15.60 -8.76
C ARG A 176 -12.72 15.93 -7.99
N ALA A 177 -12.56 17.18 -7.56
CA ALA A 177 -11.43 17.60 -6.76
C ALA A 177 -11.47 16.99 -5.35
N VAL A 178 -12.66 16.84 -4.74
CA VAL A 178 -12.83 16.16 -3.45
C VAL A 178 -12.53 14.66 -3.57
N ALA A 179 -12.97 13.99 -4.63
CA ALA A 179 -12.58 12.61 -4.93
C ALA A 179 -11.06 12.47 -5.12
N GLY A 180 -10.44 13.45 -5.80
CA GLY A 180 -8.97 13.54 -5.91
C GLY A 180 -8.28 13.70 -4.55
N GLN A 181 -8.86 14.46 -3.62
CA GLN A 181 -8.35 14.52 -2.24
C GLN A 181 -8.46 13.17 -1.53
N ALA A 182 -9.56 12.42 -1.73
CA ALA A 182 -9.68 11.07 -1.19
C ALA A 182 -8.58 10.13 -1.72
N ALA A 183 -8.33 10.16 -3.03
CA ALA A 183 -7.26 9.38 -3.67
C ALA A 183 -5.86 9.78 -3.15
N LEU A 184 -5.58 11.08 -3.00
CA LEU A 184 -4.32 11.57 -2.46
C LEU A 184 -4.13 11.19 -0.99
N ALA A 185 -5.18 11.30 -0.17
CA ALA A 185 -5.14 10.91 1.24
C ALA A 185 -4.86 9.40 1.37
N ALA A 186 -5.55 8.57 0.59
CA ALA A 186 -5.29 7.12 0.53
C ALA A 186 -3.84 6.82 0.09
N ALA A 187 -3.32 7.52 -0.92
CA ALA A 187 -1.95 7.36 -1.39
C ALA A 187 -0.89 7.79 -0.36
N ARG A 188 -1.25 8.62 0.59
CA ARG A 188 -0.42 9.02 1.74
C ARG A 188 -0.67 8.17 2.99
N HIS A 189 -1.53 7.17 2.89
CA HIS A 189 -2.00 6.32 3.99
C HIS A 189 -2.82 7.06 5.07
N ASP A 190 -3.34 8.25 4.76
CA ASP A 190 -4.37 8.93 5.55
C ASP A 190 -5.77 8.38 5.19
N PHE A 191 -6.08 7.19 5.69
CA PHE A 191 -7.33 6.51 5.35
C PHE A 191 -8.54 7.13 6.05
N THR A 192 -8.36 7.80 7.16
CA THR A 192 -9.42 8.58 7.82
C THR A 192 -9.81 9.79 6.97
N GLY A 193 -8.84 10.52 6.46
CA GLY A 193 -9.06 11.61 5.51
C GLY A 193 -9.70 11.11 4.20
N ALA A 194 -9.21 9.99 3.66
CA ALA A 194 -9.76 9.38 2.47
C ALA A 194 -11.25 9.03 2.64
N LEU A 195 -11.62 8.39 3.75
CA LEU A 195 -13.01 8.06 4.08
C LEU A 195 -13.89 9.32 4.18
N SER A 196 -13.40 10.35 4.88
CA SER A 196 -14.13 11.62 5.05
C SER A 196 -14.40 12.30 3.70
N HIS A 197 -13.41 12.34 2.80
CA HIS A 197 -13.56 12.92 1.46
C HIS A 197 -14.52 12.10 0.59
N ALA A 198 -14.41 10.77 0.60
CA ALA A 198 -15.32 9.88 -0.12
C ALA A 198 -16.77 10.06 0.36
N ASP A 199 -17.02 10.06 1.67
CA ASP A 199 -18.32 10.28 2.25
C ASP A 199 -18.89 11.67 1.92
N ARG A 200 -18.03 12.69 1.79
CA ARG A 200 -18.45 14.03 1.34
C ARG A 200 -19.00 13.99 -0.09
N VAL A 201 -18.30 13.35 -1.03
CA VAL A 201 -18.77 13.19 -2.41
C VAL A 201 -20.08 12.42 -2.45
N LEU A 202 -20.18 11.30 -1.71
CA LEU A 202 -21.36 10.42 -1.71
C LEU A 202 -22.62 11.06 -1.12
N ARG A 203 -22.52 12.13 -0.34
CA ARG A 203 -23.68 12.92 0.11
C ARG A 203 -24.33 13.71 -1.03
N HIS A 204 -23.56 14.16 -2.02
CA HIS A 204 -24.04 14.91 -3.17
C HIS A 204 -24.36 14.00 -4.36
N ASN A 205 -23.48 13.03 -4.60
CA ASN A 205 -23.61 12.06 -5.68
C ASN A 205 -23.46 10.62 -5.17
N PRO A 206 -24.55 9.96 -4.76
CA PRO A 206 -24.54 8.59 -4.24
C PRO A 206 -24.07 7.53 -5.24
N TYR A 207 -23.94 7.88 -6.53
CA TYR A 207 -23.51 6.98 -7.61
C TYR A 207 -22.09 7.28 -8.12
N ALA A 208 -21.34 8.14 -7.44
CA ALA A 208 -19.96 8.45 -7.79
C ALA A 208 -19.07 7.20 -7.56
N GLU A 209 -18.67 6.56 -8.65
CA GLU A 209 -17.92 5.29 -8.63
C GLU A 209 -16.62 5.40 -7.83
N ASP A 210 -15.83 6.45 -8.12
CA ASP A 210 -14.54 6.68 -7.44
C ASP A 210 -14.72 6.84 -5.94
N ALA A 211 -15.79 7.52 -5.51
CA ALA A 211 -16.07 7.72 -4.10
C ALA A 211 -16.60 6.44 -3.42
N LEU A 212 -17.44 5.66 -4.12
CA LEU A 212 -17.86 4.32 -3.65
C LEU A 212 -16.66 3.41 -3.43
N CYS A 213 -15.75 3.36 -4.41
CA CYS A 213 -14.52 2.59 -4.35
C CYS A 213 -13.58 3.08 -3.23
N SER A 214 -13.32 4.39 -3.16
CA SER A 214 -12.46 4.99 -2.13
C SER A 214 -13.01 4.74 -0.72
N ARG A 215 -14.33 4.74 -0.55
CA ARG A 215 -14.98 4.41 0.73
C ARG A 215 -14.72 2.97 1.16
N ILE A 216 -14.86 2.00 0.24
CA ILE A 216 -14.56 0.60 0.53
C ILE A 216 -13.10 0.45 0.92
N ASP A 217 -12.18 0.99 0.12
CA ASP A 217 -10.74 0.91 0.35
C ASP A 217 -10.35 1.50 1.70
N ALA A 218 -10.85 2.70 2.02
CA ALA A 218 -10.57 3.36 3.30
C ALA A 218 -11.11 2.55 4.50
N LEU A 219 -12.30 1.97 4.40
CA LEU A 219 -12.87 1.14 5.45
C LEU A 219 -12.07 -0.17 5.68
N VAL A 220 -11.60 -0.78 4.59
CA VAL A 220 -10.69 -1.95 4.66
C VAL A 220 -9.39 -1.57 5.36
N GLU A 221 -8.77 -0.48 4.94
CA GLU A 221 -7.50 0.00 5.47
C GLU A 221 -7.59 0.51 6.92
N LEU A 222 -8.79 0.86 7.39
CA LEU A 222 -9.06 1.18 8.80
C LEU A 222 -9.42 -0.07 9.64
N GLY A 223 -9.46 -1.27 9.05
CA GLY A 223 -9.86 -2.50 9.73
C GLY A 223 -11.38 -2.62 9.99
N ARG A 224 -12.19 -1.73 9.40
CA ARG A 224 -13.64 -1.67 9.56
C ARG A 224 -14.34 -2.63 8.59
N TYR A 225 -13.96 -3.92 8.64
CA TYR A 225 -14.34 -4.94 7.63
C TYR A 225 -15.83 -5.16 7.48
N ALA A 226 -16.61 -5.08 8.59
CA ALA A 226 -18.06 -5.21 8.52
C ALA A 226 -18.71 -4.03 7.76
N GLU A 227 -18.16 -2.83 7.91
CA GLU A 227 -18.61 -1.65 7.19
C GLU A 227 -18.12 -1.66 5.74
N ALA A 228 -16.91 -2.13 5.48
CA ALA A 228 -16.40 -2.34 4.13
C ALA A 228 -17.29 -3.31 3.33
N ALA A 229 -17.77 -4.39 3.97
CA ALA A 229 -18.69 -5.32 3.32
C ALA A 229 -20.02 -4.65 2.94
N ARG A 230 -20.64 -3.90 3.85
CA ARG A 230 -21.86 -3.13 3.55
C ARG A 230 -21.64 -2.05 2.49
N ALA A 231 -20.47 -1.41 2.49
CA ALA A 231 -20.09 -0.45 1.47
C ALA A 231 -19.92 -1.11 0.09
N ALA A 232 -19.34 -2.31 0.05
CA ALA A 232 -19.19 -3.10 -1.17
C ALA A 232 -20.56 -3.56 -1.73
N ASP A 233 -21.46 -4.05 -0.88
CA ASP A 233 -22.84 -4.39 -1.27
C ASP A 233 -23.55 -3.15 -1.85
N THR A 234 -23.39 -2.00 -1.22
CA THR A 234 -23.99 -0.74 -1.68
C THR A 234 -23.41 -0.31 -3.04
N ALA A 235 -22.10 -0.46 -3.22
CA ALA A 235 -21.41 -0.11 -4.47
C ALA A 235 -21.84 -1.05 -5.61
N ASP A 236 -21.93 -2.37 -5.36
CA ASP A 236 -22.40 -3.34 -6.37
C ASP A 236 -23.84 -3.05 -6.80
N ALA A 237 -24.72 -2.69 -5.85
CA ALA A 237 -26.09 -2.33 -6.17
C ALA A 237 -26.24 -1.02 -6.95
N ARG A 238 -25.36 -0.04 -6.73
CA ARG A 238 -25.45 1.32 -7.35
C ARG A 238 -24.69 1.43 -8.66
N LYS A 239 -23.47 0.89 -8.70
CA LYS A 239 -22.56 1.05 -9.83
C LYS A 239 -21.75 -0.24 -10.03
N PRO A 240 -22.38 -1.36 -10.46
CA PRO A 240 -21.66 -2.59 -10.75
C PRO A 240 -20.66 -2.38 -11.89
N GLY A 241 -19.43 -2.80 -11.68
CA GLY A 241 -18.34 -2.65 -12.65
C GLY A 241 -17.04 -3.23 -12.12
N ILE A 242 -16.02 -3.30 -12.97
CA ILE A 242 -14.71 -3.89 -12.62
C ILE A 242 -14.11 -3.24 -11.36
N PRO A 243 -14.11 -1.90 -11.20
CA PRO A 243 -13.57 -1.27 -9.99
C PRO A 243 -14.27 -1.70 -8.71
N VAL A 244 -15.58 -1.90 -8.75
CA VAL A 244 -16.37 -2.36 -7.61
C VAL A 244 -16.19 -3.86 -7.37
N PHE A 245 -16.21 -4.68 -8.43
CA PHE A 245 -16.08 -6.14 -8.32
C PHE A 245 -14.73 -6.55 -7.71
N THR A 246 -13.66 -5.88 -8.04
CA THR A 246 -12.34 -6.20 -7.49
C THR A 246 -12.26 -5.91 -5.99
N ARG A 247 -12.86 -4.82 -5.53
CA ARG A 247 -12.95 -4.47 -4.10
C ARG A 247 -13.89 -5.41 -3.35
N TYR A 248 -15.04 -5.71 -3.95
CA TYR A 248 -15.98 -6.70 -3.42
C TYR A 248 -15.30 -8.06 -3.21
N ALA A 249 -14.57 -8.52 -4.22
CA ALA A 249 -13.80 -9.76 -4.13
C ALA A 249 -12.77 -9.73 -2.99
N TYR A 250 -12.03 -8.63 -2.86
CA TYR A 250 -11.03 -8.50 -1.80
C TYR A 250 -11.65 -8.47 -0.40
N VAL A 251 -12.78 -7.80 -0.21
CA VAL A 251 -13.52 -7.82 1.07
C VAL A 251 -13.96 -9.24 1.45
N HIS A 252 -14.38 -10.05 0.46
CA HIS A 252 -14.70 -11.46 0.69
C HIS A 252 -13.46 -12.30 1.01
N GLU A 253 -12.34 -12.07 0.31
CA GLU A 253 -11.06 -12.73 0.59
C GLU A 253 -10.60 -12.48 2.03
N LEU A 254 -10.65 -11.23 2.50
CA LEU A 254 -10.30 -10.84 3.88
C LEU A 254 -11.15 -11.54 4.95
N ARG A 255 -12.33 -12.05 4.57
CA ARG A 255 -13.24 -12.81 5.43
C ARG A 255 -13.15 -14.32 5.20
N GLY A 256 -12.18 -14.79 4.42
CA GLY A 256 -11.95 -16.19 4.10
C GLY A 256 -12.87 -16.77 3.02
N ASP A 257 -13.77 -15.98 2.45
CA ASP A 257 -14.67 -16.43 1.38
C ASP A 257 -13.99 -16.34 0.00
N VAL A 258 -12.99 -17.20 -0.19
CA VAL A 258 -12.21 -17.30 -1.45
C VAL A 258 -13.11 -17.71 -2.62
N THR A 259 -14.18 -18.45 -2.38
CA THR A 259 -15.10 -18.93 -3.42
C THR A 259 -15.86 -17.76 -4.04
N THR A 260 -16.46 -16.90 -3.24
CA THR A 260 -17.13 -15.69 -3.72
C THR A 260 -16.14 -14.73 -4.35
N ALA A 261 -14.96 -14.50 -3.76
CA ALA A 261 -13.91 -13.65 -4.33
C ALA A 261 -13.55 -14.11 -5.75
N ARG A 262 -13.28 -15.39 -5.94
CA ARG A 262 -12.97 -15.99 -7.25
C ARG A 262 -14.11 -15.80 -8.25
N ARG A 263 -15.34 -16.12 -7.85
CA ARG A 263 -16.52 -16.00 -8.72
C ARG A 263 -16.75 -14.57 -9.19
N VAL A 264 -16.61 -13.58 -8.30
CA VAL A 264 -16.77 -12.17 -8.65
C VAL A 264 -15.67 -11.68 -9.59
N LEU A 265 -14.41 -12.06 -9.35
CA LEU A 265 -13.30 -11.75 -10.27
C LEU A 265 -13.47 -12.42 -11.63
N GLN A 266 -13.99 -13.65 -11.68
CA GLN A 266 -14.31 -14.31 -12.95
C GLN A 266 -15.40 -13.57 -13.71
N ARG A 267 -16.45 -13.11 -13.03
CA ARG A 267 -17.49 -12.25 -13.62
C ARG A 267 -16.89 -10.95 -14.16
N ALA A 268 -16.04 -10.30 -13.39
CA ALA A 268 -15.32 -9.10 -13.82
C ALA A 268 -14.48 -9.36 -15.08
N LEU A 269 -13.75 -10.48 -15.12
CA LEU A 269 -12.91 -10.84 -16.28
C LEU A 269 -13.73 -11.17 -17.52
N THR A 270 -14.93 -11.73 -17.35
CA THR A 270 -15.84 -11.99 -18.48
C THR A 270 -16.38 -10.69 -19.09
N GLY A 271 -16.58 -9.67 -18.27
CA GLY A 271 -17.02 -8.35 -18.72
C GLY A 271 -15.89 -7.42 -19.15
N ALA A 272 -14.63 -7.81 -18.97
CA ALA A 272 -13.48 -6.99 -19.35
C ALA A 272 -13.31 -6.99 -20.88
N THR A 273 -13.33 -5.80 -21.48
CA THR A 273 -13.21 -5.62 -22.94
C THR A 273 -11.91 -4.91 -23.33
N SER A 274 -11.36 -4.09 -22.44
CA SER A 274 -10.09 -3.42 -22.70
C SER A 274 -8.89 -4.29 -22.31
N PRO A 275 -7.75 -4.20 -23.01
CA PRO A 275 -6.52 -4.90 -22.63
C PRO A 275 -6.10 -4.60 -21.17
N GLY A 276 -6.24 -3.35 -20.71
CA GLY A 276 -5.90 -2.97 -19.34
C GLY A 276 -6.81 -3.62 -18.29
N ASP A 277 -8.12 -3.70 -18.53
CA ASP A 277 -9.05 -4.38 -17.65
C ASP A 277 -8.75 -5.86 -17.57
N ILE A 278 -8.47 -6.49 -18.72
CA ILE A 278 -8.08 -7.91 -18.79
C ILE A 278 -6.78 -8.13 -17.99
N ALA A 279 -5.76 -7.31 -18.21
CA ALA A 279 -4.49 -7.40 -17.50
C ALA A 279 -4.69 -7.23 -15.98
N TYR A 280 -5.48 -6.26 -15.58
CA TYR A 280 -5.77 -5.98 -14.18
C TYR A 280 -6.52 -7.14 -13.51
N VAL A 281 -7.69 -7.54 -14.04
CA VAL A 281 -8.54 -8.56 -13.40
C VAL A 281 -7.89 -9.95 -13.44
N ALA A 282 -7.22 -10.31 -14.54
CA ALA A 282 -6.46 -11.55 -14.61
C ALA A 282 -5.33 -11.58 -13.57
N THR A 283 -4.68 -10.45 -13.33
CA THR A 283 -3.66 -10.35 -12.27
C THR A 283 -4.26 -10.58 -10.88
N GLN A 284 -5.44 -10.02 -10.58
CA GLN A 284 -6.14 -10.27 -9.30
C GLN A 284 -6.51 -11.75 -9.12
N LEU A 285 -6.99 -12.40 -10.17
CA LEU A 285 -7.24 -13.86 -10.15
C LEU A 285 -5.95 -14.66 -9.95
N GLY A 286 -4.86 -14.24 -10.58
CA GLY A 286 -3.54 -14.84 -10.40
C GLY A 286 -3.05 -14.71 -8.96
N GLN A 287 -3.21 -13.54 -8.35
CA GLN A 287 -2.84 -13.29 -6.96
C GLN A 287 -3.69 -14.13 -5.98
N LEU A 288 -5.01 -14.16 -6.20
CA LEU A 288 -5.90 -14.99 -5.38
C LEU A 288 -5.51 -16.48 -5.45
N ALA A 289 -5.18 -16.98 -6.64
CA ALA A 289 -4.72 -18.36 -6.83
C ALA A 289 -3.37 -18.59 -6.13
N TRP A 290 -2.41 -17.66 -6.25
CA TRP A 290 -1.12 -17.73 -5.57
C TRP A 290 -1.27 -17.74 -4.04
N ASN A 291 -2.15 -16.89 -3.48
CA ASN A 291 -2.45 -16.87 -2.05
C ASN A 291 -2.94 -18.26 -1.54
N GLN A 292 -3.64 -19.00 -2.39
CA GLN A 292 -4.13 -20.35 -2.08
C GLN A 292 -3.14 -21.48 -2.47
N GLY A 293 -1.92 -21.16 -2.90
CA GLY A 293 -0.91 -22.16 -3.31
C GLY A 293 -1.18 -22.82 -4.66
N ASP A 294 -2.17 -22.36 -5.42
CA ASP A 294 -2.48 -22.86 -6.78
C ASP A 294 -1.63 -22.12 -7.82
N TYR A 295 -0.33 -22.49 -7.85
CA TYR A 295 0.64 -21.84 -8.74
C TYR A 295 0.35 -22.06 -10.21
N LYS A 296 -0.26 -23.19 -10.57
CA LYS A 296 -0.64 -23.48 -11.97
C LYS A 296 -1.67 -22.48 -12.48
N THR A 297 -2.75 -22.29 -11.71
CA THR A 297 -3.77 -21.30 -12.03
C THR A 297 -3.19 -19.87 -11.97
N ALA A 298 -2.36 -19.57 -10.98
CA ALA A 298 -1.70 -18.27 -10.87
C ALA A 298 -0.88 -17.94 -12.12
N LEU A 299 0.00 -18.83 -12.56
CA LEU A 299 0.81 -18.66 -13.78
C LEU A 299 -0.06 -18.53 -15.04
N THR A 300 -1.17 -19.28 -15.15
CA THR A 300 -2.12 -19.15 -16.26
C THR A 300 -2.76 -17.76 -16.30
N GLN A 301 -3.19 -17.25 -15.15
CA GLN A 301 -3.82 -15.93 -15.09
C GLN A 301 -2.82 -14.80 -15.34
N TYR A 302 -1.60 -14.88 -14.80
CA TYR A 302 -0.54 -13.91 -15.13
C TYR A 302 -0.14 -13.96 -16.61
N ALA A 303 -0.11 -15.15 -17.23
CA ALA A 303 0.12 -15.27 -18.66
C ALA A 303 -1.01 -14.59 -19.47
N ARG A 304 -2.27 -14.75 -19.05
CA ARG A 304 -3.42 -14.05 -19.64
C ARG A 304 -3.31 -12.53 -19.51
N ALA A 305 -2.92 -12.05 -18.35
CA ALA A 305 -2.69 -10.62 -18.10
C ALA A 305 -1.61 -10.07 -19.03
N LEU A 306 -0.49 -10.77 -19.15
CA LEU A 306 0.65 -10.36 -19.98
C LEU A 306 0.42 -10.56 -21.49
N ALA A 307 -0.54 -11.38 -21.89
CA ALA A 307 -0.99 -11.43 -23.27
C ALA A 307 -1.82 -10.20 -23.68
N ALA A 308 -2.50 -9.58 -22.70
CA ALA A 308 -3.24 -8.33 -22.91
C ALA A 308 -2.33 -7.09 -22.81
N ASP A 309 -1.41 -7.08 -21.84
CA ASP A 309 -0.38 -6.04 -21.65
C ASP A 309 0.92 -6.69 -21.15
N ASP A 310 1.89 -6.88 -22.03
CA ASP A 310 3.18 -7.51 -21.75
C ASP A 310 4.10 -6.67 -20.84
N THR A 311 3.72 -5.41 -20.63
CA THR A 311 4.44 -4.45 -19.79
C THR A 311 3.83 -4.28 -18.39
N TYR A 312 2.71 -4.93 -18.10
CA TYR A 312 1.98 -4.78 -16.85
C TYR A 312 2.78 -5.30 -15.65
N LEU A 313 3.39 -4.37 -14.88
CA LEU A 313 4.32 -4.69 -13.80
C LEU A 313 3.74 -5.64 -12.73
N PRO A 314 2.49 -5.47 -12.25
CA PRO A 314 1.95 -6.38 -11.23
C PRO A 314 1.85 -7.84 -11.71
N ALA A 315 1.55 -8.06 -13.01
CA ALA A 315 1.54 -9.40 -13.57
C ALA A 315 2.95 -9.99 -13.73
N LEU A 316 3.93 -9.16 -14.10
CA LEU A 316 5.34 -9.57 -14.19
C LEU A 316 5.87 -9.98 -12.82
N GLU A 317 5.61 -9.20 -11.78
CA GLU A 317 5.97 -9.52 -10.40
C GLU A 317 5.27 -10.79 -9.92
N GLY A 318 3.95 -10.86 -10.06
CA GLY A 318 3.16 -12.02 -9.64
C GLY A 318 3.61 -13.31 -10.32
N ARG A 319 3.91 -13.24 -11.63
CA ARG A 319 4.48 -14.37 -12.38
C ARG A 319 5.83 -14.81 -11.81
N ALA A 320 6.72 -13.87 -11.51
CA ALA A 320 8.02 -14.19 -10.95
C ALA A 320 7.91 -14.85 -9.56
N ARG A 321 7.02 -14.34 -8.70
CA ARG A 321 6.75 -14.95 -7.39
C ARG A 321 6.15 -16.36 -7.52
N ALA A 322 5.22 -16.57 -8.43
CA ALA A 322 4.65 -17.90 -8.71
C ALA A 322 5.68 -18.86 -9.30
N GLN A 323 6.59 -18.39 -10.14
CA GLN A 323 7.72 -19.16 -10.65
C GLN A 323 8.68 -19.56 -9.52
N ALA A 324 8.98 -18.64 -8.59
CA ALA A 324 9.81 -18.95 -7.42
C ALA A 324 9.20 -20.07 -6.58
N ALA A 325 7.92 -19.94 -6.25
CA ALA A 325 7.15 -20.91 -5.48
C ALA A 325 7.04 -22.29 -6.19
N SER A 326 7.04 -22.30 -7.53
CA SER A 326 7.03 -23.50 -8.36
C SER A 326 8.44 -24.11 -8.60
N GLY A 327 9.49 -23.57 -7.95
CA GLY A 327 10.86 -24.06 -8.12
C GLY A 327 11.63 -23.49 -9.31
N GLN A 328 11.04 -22.62 -10.12
CA GLN A 328 11.67 -22.01 -11.30
C GLN A 328 12.50 -20.76 -10.89
N ARG A 329 13.43 -20.95 -9.93
CA ARG A 329 14.15 -19.85 -9.28
C ARG A 329 14.92 -18.93 -10.23
N ALA A 330 15.57 -19.49 -11.25
CA ALA A 330 16.34 -18.69 -12.20
C ALA A 330 15.45 -17.75 -13.02
N ALA A 331 14.29 -18.23 -13.48
CA ALA A 331 13.31 -17.40 -14.18
C ALA A 331 12.71 -16.33 -13.26
N ALA A 332 12.43 -16.67 -12.00
CA ALA A 332 11.92 -15.76 -11.00
C ALA A 332 12.89 -14.60 -10.70
N VAL A 333 14.17 -14.90 -10.49
CA VAL A 333 15.21 -13.87 -10.29
C VAL A 333 15.29 -12.95 -11.48
N LYS A 334 15.39 -13.49 -12.70
CA LYS A 334 15.43 -12.68 -13.93
C LYS A 334 14.18 -11.80 -14.08
N GLY A 335 13.02 -12.36 -13.76
CA GLY A 335 11.74 -11.63 -13.78
C GLY A 335 11.72 -10.47 -12.80
N LEU A 336 12.11 -10.69 -11.54
CA LEU A 336 12.15 -9.63 -10.53
C LEU A 336 13.27 -8.60 -10.80
N GLU A 337 14.43 -9.00 -11.32
CA GLU A 337 15.47 -8.05 -11.78
C GLU A 337 14.90 -7.08 -12.82
N ALA A 338 14.11 -7.58 -13.78
CA ALA A 338 13.48 -6.75 -14.80
C ALA A 338 12.38 -5.83 -14.21
N VAL A 339 11.61 -6.32 -13.24
CA VAL A 339 10.60 -5.52 -12.52
C VAL A 339 11.29 -4.40 -11.73
N VAL A 340 12.27 -4.72 -10.89
CA VAL A 340 13.00 -3.77 -10.06
C VAL A 340 13.74 -2.72 -10.90
N ALA A 341 14.28 -3.09 -12.05
CA ALA A 341 14.93 -2.14 -12.96
C ALA A 341 13.96 -1.07 -13.51
N ARG A 342 12.68 -1.41 -13.65
CA ARG A 342 11.62 -0.49 -14.11
C ARG A 342 10.95 0.26 -12.97
N ALA A 343 10.78 -0.43 -11.85
CA ALA A 343 10.01 0.01 -10.72
C ALA A 343 10.52 -0.66 -9.42
N PRO A 344 11.51 -0.06 -8.74
CA PRO A 344 12.10 -0.60 -7.50
C PRO A 344 11.16 -0.40 -6.30
N LEU A 345 10.10 -1.19 -6.24
CA LEU A 345 9.12 -1.22 -5.15
C LEU A 345 9.68 -1.93 -3.92
N PRO A 346 9.34 -1.54 -2.69
CA PRO A 346 9.75 -2.27 -1.50
C PRO A 346 9.44 -3.77 -1.55
N THR A 347 8.22 -4.14 -1.95
CA THR A 347 7.82 -5.55 -2.07
C THR A 347 8.64 -6.33 -3.09
N SER A 348 8.87 -5.77 -4.28
CA SER A 348 9.69 -6.39 -5.32
C SER A 348 11.17 -6.45 -4.93
N LEU A 349 11.67 -5.40 -4.25
CA LEU A 349 13.04 -5.34 -3.73
C LEU A 349 13.27 -6.42 -2.66
N VAL A 350 12.36 -6.53 -1.67
CA VAL A 350 12.45 -7.57 -0.63
C VAL A 350 12.38 -8.96 -1.27
N ALA A 351 11.40 -9.21 -2.15
CA ALA A 351 11.25 -10.50 -2.81
C ALA A 351 12.50 -10.90 -3.62
N LEU A 352 13.13 -9.94 -4.31
CA LEU A 352 14.37 -10.18 -5.05
C LEU A 352 15.54 -10.45 -4.10
N GLY A 353 15.64 -9.71 -2.99
CA GLY A 353 16.64 -9.91 -1.94
C GLY A 353 16.56 -11.31 -1.35
N GLU A 354 15.37 -11.73 -0.94
CA GLU A 354 15.12 -13.07 -0.39
C GLU A 354 15.42 -14.20 -1.41
N LEU A 355 15.12 -13.98 -2.70
CA LEU A 355 15.48 -14.95 -3.73
C LEU A 355 16.99 -15.08 -3.93
N TYR A 356 17.75 -13.99 -3.82
CA TYR A 356 19.21 -14.06 -3.83
C TYR A 356 19.71 -14.83 -2.61
N GLU A 357 19.22 -14.55 -1.41
CA GLU A 357 19.61 -15.31 -0.19
C GLU A 357 19.25 -16.78 -0.31
N ALA A 358 18.04 -17.11 -0.75
CA ALA A 358 17.59 -18.50 -0.93
C ALA A 358 18.37 -19.26 -2.02
N ARG A 359 18.93 -18.54 -3.01
CA ARG A 359 19.79 -19.12 -4.05
C ARG A 359 21.20 -19.41 -3.55
N GLY A 360 21.76 -18.50 -2.72
CA GLY A 360 23.05 -18.70 -2.06
C GLY A 360 24.26 -18.74 -3.01
N GLY A 361 24.16 -18.17 -4.21
CA GLY A 361 25.26 -18.14 -5.17
C GLY A 361 26.35 -17.13 -4.81
N ALA A 362 27.47 -17.18 -5.51
CA ALA A 362 28.56 -16.23 -5.32
C ALA A 362 28.08 -14.79 -5.55
N GLY A 363 28.29 -13.90 -4.58
CA GLY A 363 27.86 -12.49 -4.62
C GLY A 363 26.38 -12.25 -4.33
N ASP A 364 25.57 -13.29 -4.12
CA ASP A 364 24.14 -13.13 -3.89
C ASP A 364 23.81 -12.41 -2.58
N ARG A 365 24.58 -12.66 -1.53
CA ARG A 365 24.42 -11.94 -0.25
C ARG A 365 24.62 -10.42 -0.43
N GLU A 366 25.57 -10.01 -1.27
CA GLU A 366 25.81 -8.60 -1.56
C GLU A 366 24.67 -8.02 -2.41
N LYS A 367 24.16 -8.78 -3.38
CA LYS A 367 22.99 -8.39 -4.17
C LYS A 367 21.75 -8.19 -3.29
N ALA A 368 21.49 -9.13 -2.35
CA ALA A 368 20.38 -9.02 -1.42
C ALA A 368 20.49 -7.75 -0.56
N ARG A 369 21.67 -7.50 0.06
CA ARG A 369 21.89 -6.28 0.85
C ARG A 369 21.63 -5.00 0.07
N ARG A 370 22.01 -4.96 -1.21
CA ARG A 370 21.70 -3.79 -2.08
C ARG A 370 20.21 -3.57 -2.23
N GLN A 371 19.40 -4.63 -2.37
CA GLN A 371 17.95 -4.50 -2.45
C GLN A 371 17.38 -3.91 -1.16
N TYR A 372 17.80 -4.42 0.00
CA TYR A 372 17.33 -3.93 1.30
C TYR A 372 17.76 -2.47 1.57
N THR A 373 18.94 -2.07 1.11
CA THR A 373 19.37 -0.65 1.16
C THR A 373 18.46 0.24 0.32
N LEU A 374 17.99 -0.22 -0.84
CA LEU A 374 17.06 0.55 -1.69
C LEU A 374 15.69 0.68 -1.00
N VAL A 375 15.23 -0.35 -0.27
CA VAL A 375 13.99 -0.25 0.54
C VAL A 375 14.11 0.88 1.57
N GLN A 376 15.23 0.97 2.29
CA GLN A 376 15.45 2.04 3.28
C GLN A 376 15.47 3.42 2.63
N ALA A 377 16.10 3.56 1.46
CA ALA A 377 16.10 4.81 0.71
C ALA A 377 14.69 5.21 0.26
N TRP A 378 13.89 4.25 -0.18
CA TRP A 378 12.49 4.49 -0.55
C TRP A 378 11.66 4.96 0.65
N ILE A 379 11.75 4.28 1.80
CA ILE A 379 11.05 4.66 3.03
C ILE A 379 11.38 6.11 3.44
N ALA A 380 12.67 6.48 3.37
CA ALA A 380 13.10 7.84 3.67
C ALA A 380 12.46 8.88 2.71
N LEU A 381 12.45 8.57 1.41
CA LEU A 381 11.83 9.43 0.40
C LEU A 381 10.31 9.54 0.58
N ALA A 382 9.64 8.43 0.85
CA ALA A 382 8.20 8.38 1.08
C ALA A 382 7.79 9.28 2.27
N ARG A 383 8.49 9.14 3.40
CA ARG A 383 8.27 9.98 4.59
C ARG A 383 8.52 11.47 4.32
N ALA A 384 9.57 11.81 3.58
CA ALA A 384 9.88 13.19 3.21
C ALA A 384 8.77 13.84 2.36
N ASN A 385 7.93 13.04 1.72
CA ASN A 385 6.79 13.49 0.90
C ASN A 385 5.42 13.27 1.56
N GLY A 386 5.41 13.03 2.89
CA GLY A 386 4.19 12.96 3.69
C GLY A 386 3.42 11.64 3.51
N VAL A 387 4.13 10.53 3.26
CA VAL A 387 3.56 9.17 3.27
C VAL A 387 3.85 8.51 4.62
N ASP A 388 2.85 7.95 5.25
CA ASP A 388 2.98 7.13 6.46
C ASP A 388 3.47 5.73 6.10
N ALA A 389 4.80 5.60 5.86
CA ALA A 389 5.46 4.36 5.44
C ALA A 389 5.84 3.44 6.62
N ASP A 390 5.02 3.42 7.69
CA ASP A 390 5.38 2.69 8.91
C ASP A 390 5.14 1.17 8.77
N LEU A 391 4.09 0.75 8.04
CA LEU A 391 3.86 -0.68 7.78
C LEU A 391 5.00 -1.29 6.95
N ASP A 392 5.40 -0.63 5.86
CA ASP A 392 6.52 -1.08 5.02
C ASP A 392 7.84 -1.12 5.79
N THR A 393 8.03 -0.11 6.67
CA THR A 393 9.20 -0.06 7.56
C THR A 393 9.18 -1.23 8.53
N ALA A 394 8.03 -1.52 9.15
CA ALA A 394 7.90 -2.60 10.12
C ALA A 394 8.24 -3.96 9.51
N LEU A 395 7.64 -4.27 8.36
CA LEU A 395 7.83 -5.54 7.67
C LEU A 395 9.28 -5.70 7.17
N ALA A 396 9.80 -4.70 6.44
CA ALA A 396 11.15 -4.79 5.90
C ALA A 396 12.25 -4.80 6.97
N ALA A 397 12.08 -4.05 8.06
CA ALA A 397 13.08 -3.96 9.12
C ALA A 397 13.03 -5.14 10.09
N ALA A 398 11.89 -5.82 10.25
CA ALA A 398 11.78 -7.00 11.11
C ALA A 398 12.69 -8.15 10.64
N ASP A 399 12.71 -8.40 9.32
CA ASP A 399 13.46 -9.50 8.72
C ASP A 399 14.87 -9.09 8.25
N HIS A 400 15.01 -7.88 7.71
CA HIS A 400 16.21 -7.47 6.97
C HIS A 400 16.85 -6.16 7.47
N GLY A 401 16.47 -5.66 8.66
CA GLY A 401 16.94 -4.35 9.13
C GLY A 401 17.07 -4.21 10.64
N ASP A 402 16.85 -3.00 11.13
CA ASP A 402 16.83 -2.65 12.56
C ASP A 402 15.52 -3.10 13.21
N LYS A 403 15.59 -4.17 14.02
CA LYS A 403 14.45 -4.72 14.74
C LYS A 403 13.76 -3.70 15.66
N GLY A 404 14.53 -2.81 16.31
CA GLY A 404 14.00 -1.73 17.12
C GLY A 404 13.22 -0.71 16.28
N ALA A 405 13.70 -0.39 15.08
CA ALA A 405 12.96 0.46 14.14
C ALA A 405 11.68 -0.23 13.66
N ALA A 406 11.73 -1.56 13.41
CA ALA A 406 10.54 -2.34 13.06
C ALA A 406 9.46 -2.22 14.15
N LEU A 407 9.82 -2.40 15.41
CA LEU A 407 8.87 -2.31 16.53
C LEU A 407 8.30 -0.90 16.71
N ARG A 408 9.14 0.13 16.59
CA ARG A 408 8.64 1.52 16.65
C ARG A 408 7.63 1.81 15.52
N ALA A 409 7.95 1.40 14.31
CA ALA A 409 7.10 1.60 13.14
C ALA A 409 5.79 0.78 13.25
N ALA A 410 5.86 -0.48 13.67
CA ALA A 410 4.69 -1.32 13.87
C ALA A 410 3.74 -0.76 14.93
N ARG A 411 4.26 -0.26 16.05
CA ARG A 411 3.46 0.39 17.09
C ARG A 411 2.84 1.71 16.61
N ALA A 412 3.57 2.52 15.84
CA ALA A 412 3.05 3.76 15.26
C ALA A 412 1.91 3.47 14.28
N GLU A 413 2.06 2.46 13.43
CA GLU A 413 1.02 2.05 12.50
C GLU A 413 -0.21 1.48 13.20
N TRP A 414 0.01 0.64 14.22
CA TRP A 414 -1.08 0.09 15.03
C TRP A 414 -1.89 1.16 15.76
N ALA A 415 -1.24 2.24 16.20
CA ALA A 415 -1.93 3.37 16.82
C ALA A 415 -2.86 4.13 15.84
N ARG A 416 -2.61 4.03 14.54
CA ARG A 416 -3.43 4.68 13.50
C ARG A 416 -4.57 3.80 12.99
N ARG A 417 -4.32 2.48 12.85
CA ARG A 417 -5.31 1.56 12.26
C ARG A 417 -5.11 0.11 12.70
N HIS A 418 -6.20 -0.59 12.87
CA HIS A 418 -6.23 -1.97 13.37
C HIS A 418 -6.70 -2.92 12.25
N THR A 419 -5.80 -3.27 11.33
CA THR A 419 -6.07 -4.23 10.27
C THR A 419 -5.41 -5.57 10.59
N VAL A 420 -5.81 -6.64 9.90
CA VAL A 420 -5.12 -7.94 9.99
C VAL A 420 -3.65 -7.82 9.59
N HIS A 421 -3.31 -6.92 8.67
CA HIS A 421 -1.93 -6.68 8.24
C HIS A 421 -1.11 -5.94 9.29
N THR A 422 -1.69 -4.94 9.94
CA THR A 422 -1.00 -4.20 11.00
C THR A 422 -0.89 -5.02 12.29
N ALA A 423 -1.86 -5.89 12.56
CA ALA A 423 -1.78 -6.87 13.64
C ALA A 423 -0.63 -7.88 13.41
N ASP A 424 -0.51 -8.42 12.19
CA ASP A 424 0.57 -9.33 11.83
C ASP A 424 1.95 -8.64 11.91
N ALA A 425 2.07 -7.43 11.34
CA ALA A 425 3.32 -6.68 11.39
C ALA A 425 3.76 -6.34 12.82
N LEU A 426 2.80 -6.00 13.71
CA LEU A 426 3.09 -5.75 15.12
C LEU A 426 3.49 -7.03 15.84
N ALA A 427 2.77 -8.13 15.61
CA ALA A 427 3.10 -9.43 16.19
C ALA A 427 4.52 -9.86 15.80
N TRP A 428 4.87 -9.74 14.54
CA TRP A 428 6.19 -10.12 14.04
C TRP A 428 7.29 -9.19 14.58
N ALA A 429 7.08 -7.88 14.56
CA ALA A 429 8.01 -6.91 15.13
C ALA A 429 8.24 -7.13 16.63
N LEU A 430 7.18 -7.46 17.39
CA LEU A 430 7.30 -7.82 18.80
C LEU A 430 8.12 -9.10 18.98
N HIS A 431 7.83 -10.15 18.21
CA HIS A 431 8.53 -11.42 18.27
C HIS A 431 10.04 -11.27 18.02
N VAL A 432 10.44 -10.62 16.95
CA VAL A 432 11.87 -10.46 16.62
C VAL A 432 12.63 -9.58 17.62
N ASN A 433 11.92 -8.86 18.50
CA ASN A 433 12.44 -8.10 19.63
C ASN A 433 12.32 -8.85 20.99
N GLY A 434 11.86 -10.10 21.01
CA GLY A 434 11.75 -10.91 22.23
C GLY A 434 10.51 -10.63 23.10
N HIS A 435 9.53 -9.93 22.58
CA HIS A 435 8.27 -9.61 23.28
C HIS A 435 7.15 -10.62 22.94
N ASP A 436 7.45 -11.92 23.00
CA ASP A 436 6.58 -12.99 22.50
C ASP A 436 5.20 -13.04 23.17
N THR A 437 5.14 -12.77 24.47
CA THR A 437 3.86 -12.75 25.21
C THR A 437 2.91 -11.66 24.68
N GLU A 438 3.43 -10.48 24.38
CA GLU A 438 2.64 -9.39 23.76
C GLU A 438 2.28 -9.74 22.30
N ALA A 439 3.22 -10.34 21.57
CA ALA A 439 3.04 -10.74 20.16
C ALA A 439 1.87 -11.71 19.96
N LEU A 440 1.64 -12.62 20.92
CA LEU A 440 0.66 -13.69 20.77
C LEU A 440 -0.78 -13.18 20.55
N ALA A 441 -1.18 -12.12 21.24
CA ALA A 441 -2.51 -11.53 21.08
C ALA A 441 -2.69 -11.00 19.65
N HIS A 442 -1.72 -10.25 19.14
CA HIS A 442 -1.74 -9.67 17.79
C HIS A 442 -1.63 -10.72 16.68
N ALA A 443 -0.82 -11.75 16.86
CA ALA A 443 -0.72 -12.86 15.92
C ALA A 443 -2.07 -13.63 15.77
N ARG A 444 -2.79 -13.80 16.87
CA ARG A 444 -4.15 -14.39 16.85
C ARG A 444 -5.16 -13.44 16.19
N GLU A 445 -5.09 -12.16 16.47
CA GLU A 445 -5.95 -11.13 15.86
C GLU A 445 -5.76 -11.07 14.34
N ALA A 446 -4.52 -11.12 13.84
CA ALA A 446 -4.20 -11.13 12.42
C ALA A 446 -4.89 -12.25 11.63
N THR A 447 -5.23 -13.35 12.30
CA THR A 447 -5.87 -14.52 11.68
C THR A 447 -7.35 -14.71 12.06
N ALA A 448 -7.93 -13.78 12.83
CA ALA A 448 -9.26 -13.92 13.39
C ALA A 448 -10.41 -13.73 12.36
N THR A 449 -10.18 -12.98 11.28
CA THR A 449 -11.20 -12.71 10.25
C THR A 449 -11.49 -13.90 9.34
N GLY A 450 -10.64 -14.93 9.38
CA GLY A 450 -10.68 -16.05 8.44
C GLY A 450 -9.85 -15.79 7.19
N TYR A 451 -9.16 -14.65 7.08
CA TYR A 451 -8.24 -14.34 5.96
C TYR A 451 -7.17 -15.44 5.85
N ARG A 452 -7.12 -16.08 4.69
CA ARG A 452 -6.21 -17.19 4.41
C ARG A 452 -4.88 -16.66 3.88
N ASN A 453 -3.97 -16.36 4.80
CA ASN A 453 -2.62 -15.86 4.51
C ASN A 453 -1.58 -16.75 5.17
N ALA A 454 -0.71 -17.37 4.35
CA ALA A 454 0.28 -18.32 4.83
C ALA A 454 1.39 -17.66 5.66
N SER A 455 1.77 -16.41 5.36
CA SER A 455 2.76 -15.67 6.16
C SER A 455 2.21 -15.38 7.57
N PHE A 456 0.94 -14.96 7.67
CA PHE A 456 0.30 -14.71 8.98
C PHE A 456 0.21 -15.99 9.82
N LEU A 457 -0.13 -17.11 9.18
CA LEU A 457 -0.13 -18.41 9.85
C LEU A 457 1.28 -18.84 10.29
N TYR A 458 2.29 -18.53 9.49
CA TYR A 458 3.69 -18.79 9.83
C TYR A 458 4.12 -17.93 11.02
N HIS A 459 3.93 -16.61 11.00
CA HIS A 459 4.26 -15.71 12.10
C HIS A 459 3.53 -16.14 13.39
N ARG A 460 2.23 -16.40 13.29
CA ARG A 460 1.46 -16.93 14.42
C ARG A 460 2.03 -18.22 14.96
N GLY A 461 2.36 -19.18 14.12
CA GLY A 461 2.91 -20.45 14.54
C GLY A 461 4.25 -20.32 15.25
N VAL A 462 5.15 -19.44 14.79
CA VAL A 462 6.43 -19.16 15.44
C VAL A 462 6.20 -18.52 16.81
N VAL A 463 5.33 -17.53 16.92
CA VAL A 463 4.98 -16.87 18.20
C VAL A 463 4.32 -17.85 19.18
N GLU A 464 3.44 -18.72 18.70
CA GLU A 464 2.81 -19.76 19.52
C GLU A 464 3.84 -20.75 20.08
N LEU A 465 4.86 -21.17 19.27
CA LEU A 465 5.96 -22.00 19.76
C LEU A 465 6.79 -21.26 20.81
N ALA A 466 7.15 -20.00 20.57
CA ALA A 466 7.97 -19.20 21.48
C ALA A 466 7.28 -18.94 22.83
N THR A 467 5.94 -19.00 22.87
CA THR A 467 5.15 -18.80 24.09
C THR A 467 4.69 -20.10 24.75
N GLY A 468 5.23 -21.26 24.33
CA GLY A 468 4.94 -22.55 24.92
C GLY A 468 3.64 -23.22 24.44
N HIS A 469 2.94 -22.63 23.45
CA HIS A 469 1.73 -23.22 22.84
C HIS A 469 2.11 -24.17 21.70
N ALA A 470 2.88 -25.23 22.04
CA ALA A 470 3.52 -26.10 21.06
C ALA A 470 2.55 -26.82 20.11
N LYS A 471 1.37 -27.21 20.58
CA LYS A 471 0.35 -27.88 19.77
C LYS A 471 -0.25 -26.92 18.73
N GLU A 472 -0.63 -25.75 19.17
CA GLU A 472 -1.21 -24.68 18.33
C GLU A 472 -0.16 -24.18 17.32
N GLY A 473 1.07 -23.95 17.74
CA GLY A 473 2.16 -23.50 16.89
C GLY A 473 2.46 -24.48 15.76
N ARG A 474 2.52 -25.79 16.06
CA ARG A 474 2.65 -26.83 15.03
C ARG A 474 1.45 -26.84 14.07
N ALA A 475 0.24 -26.66 14.58
CA ALA A 475 -0.96 -26.60 13.74
C ALA A 475 -0.92 -25.38 12.81
N SER A 476 -0.55 -24.20 13.30
CA SER A 476 -0.42 -22.97 12.52
C SER A 476 0.64 -23.07 11.44
N LEU A 477 1.83 -23.59 11.75
CA LEU A 477 2.91 -23.79 10.78
C LEU A 477 2.52 -24.82 9.71
N THR A 478 1.86 -25.90 10.11
CA THR A 478 1.35 -26.92 9.17
C THR A 478 0.32 -26.30 8.23
N ALA A 479 -0.62 -25.52 8.76
CA ALA A 479 -1.63 -24.84 7.97
C ALA A 479 -1.01 -23.83 6.99
N ALA A 480 0.03 -23.09 7.39
CA ALA A 480 0.76 -22.18 6.51
C ALA A 480 1.35 -22.93 5.30
N LEU A 481 2.05 -24.02 5.53
CA LEU A 481 2.70 -24.81 4.47
C LEU A 481 1.69 -25.58 3.61
N GLN A 482 0.54 -25.99 4.18
CA GLN A 482 -0.54 -26.61 3.41
C GLN A 482 -1.26 -25.60 2.53
N LEU A 483 -1.45 -24.37 3.03
CA LEU A 483 -2.11 -23.30 2.28
C LEU A 483 -1.25 -22.84 1.10
N ASN A 484 0.02 -22.53 1.35
CA ASN A 484 0.93 -22.05 0.32
C ASN A 484 2.38 -22.45 0.69
N PRO A 485 2.89 -23.60 0.19
CA PRO A 485 4.22 -24.11 0.55
C PRO A 485 5.41 -23.27 0.08
N GLY A 486 5.17 -22.25 -0.76
CA GLY A 486 6.16 -21.31 -1.28
C GLY A 486 5.80 -19.84 -1.00
N PHE A 487 5.10 -19.56 0.09
CA PHE A 487 4.62 -18.21 0.46
C PHE A 487 5.75 -17.16 0.59
N SER A 488 6.95 -17.59 1.00
CA SER A 488 8.17 -16.80 1.06
C SER A 488 9.37 -17.68 0.74
N PRO A 489 10.39 -17.20 0.01
CA PRO A 489 11.61 -17.96 -0.26
C PRO A 489 12.34 -18.42 1.00
N LEU A 490 12.35 -17.61 2.07
CA LEU A 490 13.02 -17.87 3.33
C LEU A 490 12.04 -18.43 4.37
N GLY A 491 10.91 -17.77 4.61
CA GLY A 491 9.97 -18.12 5.67
C GLY A 491 9.38 -19.52 5.53
N ALA A 492 9.16 -20.02 4.31
CA ALA A 492 8.69 -21.38 4.11
C ALA A 492 9.74 -22.44 4.50
N ALA A 493 11.03 -22.15 4.30
CA ALA A 493 12.12 -23.03 4.76
C ALA A 493 12.24 -23.01 6.29
N GLU A 494 12.11 -21.85 6.90
CA GLU A 494 12.12 -21.68 8.37
C GLU A 494 10.93 -22.36 9.03
N ALA A 495 9.74 -22.27 8.44
CA ALA A 495 8.54 -22.98 8.92
C ALA A 495 8.76 -24.50 8.96
N ARG A 496 9.36 -25.09 7.92
CA ARG A 496 9.71 -26.53 7.90
C ARG A 496 10.69 -26.86 9.00
N LYS A 497 11.76 -26.08 9.16
CA LYS A 497 12.76 -26.26 10.20
C LYS A 497 12.15 -26.16 11.60
N ALA A 498 11.28 -25.18 11.84
CA ALA A 498 10.59 -25.03 13.12
C ALA A 498 9.68 -26.24 13.45
N LEU A 499 8.98 -26.79 12.45
CA LEU A 499 8.17 -28.01 12.60
C LEU A 499 9.01 -29.24 12.91
N GLU A 500 10.21 -29.38 12.32
CA GLU A 500 11.14 -30.46 12.61
C GLU A 500 11.69 -30.35 14.02
N ALA A 501 12.07 -29.17 14.47
CA ALA A 501 12.57 -28.91 15.82
C ALA A 501 11.51 -29.09 16.93
N ALA A 502 10.23 -28.97 16.57
CA ALA A 502 9.10 -29.06 17.49
C ALA A 502 8.53 -30.51 17.62
N LYS A 503 9.14 -31.49 16.92
CA LYS A 503 8.78 -32.93 17.05
C LYS A 503 9.32 -33.51 18.35
#